data_f65d7e7cc290ddbd10158528b804f393
#
_entry.id   f65d7e7cc290ddbd10158528b804f393
#
_cell.length_a   1.000
_cell.length_b   1.000
_cell.length_c   1.000
_cell.angle_alpha   90.00
_cell.angle_beta   90.00
_cell.angle_gamma   90.00
#
_symmetry.space_group_name_H-M   'P 1'
#
loop_
_entity.id
_entity.type
_entity.pdbx_description
1 polymer ?
#
loop_
_entity_poly.entity_id
_entity_poly.type
_entity_poly.pdbx_seq_one_letter_code
_entity_poly.pdbx_strand_id
1 'polypeptide(L)'
;MGLKLPVAFIDRIKNELGVEAQEFLDALTTDPPISVRRNPLRISTDELPIDAVLAWESEAFYLKERPSFTYDPSFHAGTYYVQEASSMITGHVIDQIQDKQDWELVIDLCAAPGGKTTHALSKLNKDVFVLANEVTSVRLGALRQNVIKWGHSNAAVINYPVDTIANTGIQADLLLIDAPCSGEGLFRKDHDAVDHWNADNLRKCELRQTDILSHAATLVKMGGYLLYSTCTYNSSENIEQVCELMNSGYFEIEKINHEKSWGLTEIIEGESIGYQCYPHKVRGEGFFIALLKRTDKISENTNSHSFKPKSAFNALSKEEIILLPDFLSTYIDEIQIDKEGNMYYAPNALQIQQQFMNIRPLFELGAMKGKDFIPAHGISMLDEFKEVYPKLELSKEQAIKYLKKDTFTIDNYEQKGWHYATYLGNNIGLVKVLENRINNYLPVNLRILK
;
A
#
# COMPACT_ATOMS: atom_id res chain seq x y z
N MET A 1 -1.72 27.03 -19.27
CA MET A 1 -2.03 28.09 -18.28
C MET A 1 -1.13 27.83 -17.09
N GLY A 2 -0.42 28.84 -16.54
CA GLY A 2 0.42 28.65 -15.36
C GLY A 2 -0.43 28.29 -14.13
N LEU A 3 0.15 27.54 -13.20
CA LEU A 3 -0.45 27.18 -11.91
C LEU A 3 -0.87 28.45 -11.17
N LYS A 4 -2.16 28.62 -10.86
CA LYS A 4 -2.67 29.79 -10.14
C LYS A 4 -2.96 29.39 -8.70
N LEU A 5 -1.97 29.60 -7.83
CA LEU A 5 -2.08 29.29 -6.41
C LEU A 5 -3.04 30.25 -5.69
N PRO A 6 -3.77 29.79 -4.66
CA PRO A 6 -4.63 30.65 -3.83
C PRO A 6 -3.81 31.70 -3.09
N VAL A 7 -4.32 32.94 -3.03
CA VAL A 7 -3.60 34.07 -2.37
C VAL A 7 -3.32 33.76 -0.90
N ALA A 8 -4.31 33.21 -0.18
CA ALA A 8 -4.15 32.84 1.23
C ALA A 8 -3.05 31.78 1.44
N PHE A 9 -2.88 30.82 0.52
CA PHE A 9 -1.76 29.88 0.54
C PHE A 9 -0.41 30.61 0.35
N ILE A 10 -0.31 31.47 -0.66
CA ILE A 10 0.92 32.23 -0.93
C ILE A 10 1.32 33.09 0.28
N ASP A 11 0.35 33.79 0.89
CA ASP A 11 0.61 34.66 2.05
C ASP A 11 1.07 33.85 3.26
N ARG A 12 0.47 32.68 3.51
CA ARG A 12 0.90 31.77 4.57
C ARG A 12 2.33 31.28 4.33
N ILE A 13 2.64 30.77 3.14
CA ILE A 13 3.98 30.29 2.78
C ILE A 13 5.03 31.40 2.94
N LYS A 14 4.72 32.64 2.56
CA LYS A 14 5.64 33.78 2.76
C LYS A 14 5.92 34.05 4.25
N ASN A 15 4.92 33.88 5.10
CA ASN A 15 5.07 34.05 6.53
C ASN A 15 5.87 32.91 7.18
N GLU A 16 5.62 31.65 6.76
CA GLU A 16 6.25 30.45 7.32
C GLU A 16 7.70 30.27 6.85
N LEU A 17 7.96 30.43 5.55
CA LEU A 17 9.28 30.19 4.95
C LEU A 17 10.16 31.43 4.82
N GLY A 18 9.60 32.64 4.98
CA GLY A 18 10.36 33.87 4.92
C GLY A 18 11.15 34.01 3.62
N VAL A 19 12.48 34.06 3.74
CA VAL A 19 13.39 34.22 2.59
C VAL A 19 13.37 33.05 1.59
N GLU A 20 13.01 31.86 2.02
CA GLU A 20 12.94 30.66 1.16
C GLU A 20 11.61 30.57 0.39
N ALA A 21 10.61 31.41 0.73
CA ALA A 21 9.27 31.32 0.14
C ALA A 21 9.25 31.43 -1.39
N GLN A 22 10.10 32.30 -1.95
CA GLN A 22 10.14 32.47 -3.40
C GLN A 22 10.68 31.21 -4.11
N GLU A 23 11.76 30.61 -3.61
CA GLU A 23 12.32 29.37 -4.15
C GLU A 23 11.32 28.21 -4.07
N PHE A 24 10.57 28.15 -2.97
CA PHE A 24 9.48 27.17 -2.79
C PHE A 24 8.37 27.37 -3.84
N LEU A 25 7.88 28.61 -4.01
CA LEU A 25 6.81 28.91 -4.96
C LEU A 25 7.26 28.66 -6.41
N ASP A 26 8.51 28.97 -6.74
CA ASP A 26 9.09 28.68 -8.06
C ASP A 26 9.17 27.17 -8.31
N ALA A 27 9.55 26.38 -7.30
CA ALA A 27 9.60 24.93 -7.40
C ALA A 27 8.22 24.31 -7.70
N LEU A 28 7.12 24.90 -7.21
CA LEU A 28 5.76 24.43 -7.51
C LEU A 28 5.36 24.65 -8.98
N THR A 29 6.11 25.47 -9.73
CA THR A 29 5.83 25.70 -11.16
C THR A 29 6.61 24.76 -12.10
N THR A 30 7.50 23.94 -11.54
CA THR A 30 8.29 22.96 -12.31
C THR A 30 7.54 21.64 -12.50
N ASP A 31 7.95 20.81 -13.47
CA ASP A 31 7.39 19.47 -13.63
C ASP A 31 7.70 18.57 -12.42
N PRO A 32 6.71 17.79 -11.94
CA PRO A 32 6.92 16.88 -10.82
C PRO A 32 7.88 15.75 -11.19
N PRO A 33 8.80 15.33 -10.30
CA PRO A 33 9.64 14.18 -10.55
C PRO A 33 8.80 12.92 -10.63
N ILE A 34 9.21 11.99 -11.48
CA ILE A 34 8.58 10.68 -11.61
C ILE A 34 9.46 9.68 -10.91
N SER A 35 8.88 8.87 -10.03
CA SER A 35 9.61 7.85 -9.30
C SER A 35 8.82 6.56 -9.19
N VAL A 36 9.56 5.45 -9.06
CA VAL A 36 9.04 4.10 -8.92
C VAL A 36 9.80 3.36 -7.83
N ARG A 37 9.15 2.39 -7.20
CA ARG A 37 9.75 1.47 -6.24
C ARG A 37 9.60 0.04 -6.74
N ARG A 38 10.70 -0.72 -6.79
CA ARG A 38 10.72 -2.13 -7.19
C ARG A 38 10.05 -3.03 -6.15
N ASN A 39 9.51 -4.13 -6.64
CA ASN A 39 8.98 -5.19 -5.81
C ASN A 39 10.05 -6.28 -5.61
N PRO A 40 10.50 -6.56 -4.39
CA PRO A 40 11.55 -7.55 -4.14
C PRO A 40 11.16 -8.99 -4.49
N LEU A 41 9.84 -9.28 -4.59
CA LEU A 41 9.34 -10.61 -4.97
C LEU A 41 9.35 -10.86 -6.48
N ARG A 42 9.65 -9.84 -7.30
CA ARG A 42 9.57 -9.92 -8.76
C ARG A 42 10.94 -9.83 -9.41
N ILE A 43 11.06 -10.46 -10.57
CA ILE A 43 12.27 -10.32 -11.38
C ILE A 43 12.35 -8.87 -11.88
N SER A 44 13.45 -8.19 -11.56
CA SER A 44 13.68 -6.83 -12.03
C SER A 44 13.84 -6.80 -13.54
N THR A 45 13.26 -5.79 -14.18
CA THR A 45 13.36 -5.56 -15.62
C THR A 45 14.09 -4.25 -15.89
N ASP A 46 15.00 -4.22 -16.86
CA ASP A 46 15.77 -3.01 -17.21
C ASP A 46 15.05 -2.09 -18.20
N GLU A 47 13.73 -2.26 -18.39
CA GLU A 47 12.97 -1.50 -19.39
C GLU A 47 12.60 -0.06 -18.94
N LEU A 48 12.74 0.25 -17.65
CA LEU A 48 12.43 1.60 -17.16
C LEU A 48 13.56 2.60 -17.46
N PRO A 49 13.24 3.83 -17.90
CA PRO A 49 14.22 4.87 -18.16
C PRO A 49 14.78 5.48 -16.86
N ILE A 50 15.54 4.70 -16.10
CA ILE A 50 16.08 5.12 -14.80
C ILE A 50 17.04 6.30 -14.97
N ASP A 51 16.89 7.30 -14.08
CA ASP A 51 17.76 8.47 -13.95
C ASP A 51 18.73 8.31 -12.77
N ALA A 52 18.17 8.10 -11.56
CA ALA A 52 18.95 8.00 -10.34
C ALA A 52 18.22 7.14 -9.29
N VAL A 53 18.98 6.60 -8.34
CA VAL A 53 18.45 5.94 -7.13
C VAL A 53 18.00 7.02 -6.12
N LEU A 54 16.94 6.76 -5.35
CA LEU A 54 16.57 7.65 -4.24
C LEU A 54 17.59 7.53 -3.10
N ALA A 55 17.89 8.65 -2.47
CA ALA A 55 18.89 8.67 -1.40
C ALA A 55 18.48 7.90 -0.14
N TRP A 56 17.17 7.80 0.14
CA TRP A 56 16.60 7.14 1.32
C TRP A 56 15.96 5.78 1.05
N GLU A 57 15.99 5.31 -0.22
CA GLU A 57 15.38 4.02 -0.59
C GLU A 57 16.13 3.39 -1.76
N SER A 58 16.92 2.36 -1.50
CA SER A 58 17.77 1.70 -2.50
C SER A 58 17.00 1.00 -3.62
N GLU A 59 15.75 0.56 -3.33
CA GLU A 59 14.89 -0.09 -4.31
C GLU A 59 13.97 0.90 -5.04
N ALA A 60 14.22 2.21 -4.89
CA ALA A 60 13.45 3.24 -5.55
C ALA A 60 14.30 4.12 -6.48
N PHE A 61 13.68 4.54 -7.58
CA PHE A 61 14.37 5.18 -8.69
C PHE A 61 13.57 6.37 -9.22
N TYR A 62 14.27 7.45 -9.53
CA TYR A 62 13.75 8.50 -10.39
C TYR A 62 13.81 8.03 -11.85
N LEU A 63 12.82 8.44 -12.64
CA LEU A 63 12.78 8.20 -14.08
C LEU A 63 13.11 9.49 -14.84
N LYS A 64 13.79 9.35 -16.00
CA LYS A 64 14.11 10.45 -16.92
C LYS A 64 12.87 11.06 -17.55
N GLU A 65 11.88 10.21 -17.84
CA GLU A 65 10.63 10.57 -18.47
C GLU A 65 9.49 9.67 -17.96
N ARG A 66 8.24 10.10 -18.17
CA ARG A 66 7.05 9.33 -17.79
C ARG A 66 6.68 8.33 -18.88
N PRO A 67 6.91 7.03 -18.66
CA PRO A 67 6.44 6.01 -19.60
C PRO A 67 4.92 5.85 -19.53
N SER A 68 4.35 5.17 -20.52
CA SER A 68 2.95 4.78 -20.48
C SER A 68 2.78 3.53 -19.60
N PHE A 69 2.66 3.72 -18.28
CA PHE A 69 2.52 2.63 -17.32
C PHE A 69 1.35 1.68 -17.63
N THR A 70 0.25 2.20 -18.20
CA THR A 70 -0.91 1.39 -18.58
C THR A 70 -0.56 0.31 -19.62
N TYR A 71 0.38 0.61 -20.53
CA TYR A 71 0.82 -0.32 -21.57
C TYR A 71 2.14 -1.02 -21.24
N ASP A 72 2.57 -0.94 -20.00
CA ASP A 72 3.72 -1.71 -19.53
C ASP A 72 3.27 -3.00 -18.84
N PRO A 73 3.48 -4.20 -19.43
CA PRO A 73 3.10 -5.45 -18.79
C PRO A 73 3.81 -5.68 -17.46
N SER A 74 5.03 -5.16 -17.26
CA SER A 74 5.76 -5.24 -16.00
C SER A 74 5.04 -4.52 -14.86
N PHE A 75 4.38 -3.39 -15.13
CA PHE A 75 3.51 -2.72 -14.15
C PHE A 75 2.34 -3.60 -13.70
N HIS A 76 1.74 -4.36 -14.63
CA HIS A 76 0.64 -5.29 -14.33
C HIS A 76 1.10 -6.57 -13.64
N ALA A 77 2.33 -6.99 -13.87
CA ALA A 77 2.99 -8.07 -13.14
C ALA A 77 3.36 -7.68 -11.69
N GLY A 78 3.26 -6.40 -11.34
CA GLY A 78 3.64 -5.89 -10.03
C GLY A 78 5.14 -5.86 -9.78
N THR A 79 5.97 -5.69 -10.83
CA THR A 79 7.43 -5.57 -10.69
C THR A 79 7.85 -4.26 -10.04
N TYR A 80 7.01 -3.24 -10.12
CA TYR A 80 7.22 -1.96 -9.47
C TYR A 80 5.90 -1.25 -9.13
N TYR A 81 5.98 -0.29 -8.21
CA TYR A 81 4.91 0.64 -7.85
C TYR A 81 5.31 2.06 -8.24
N VAL A 82 4.42 2.81 -8.89
CA VAL A 82 4.62 4.24 -9.18
C VAL A 82 4.29 5.02 -7.91
N GLN A 83 5.31 5.50 -7.20
CA GLN A 83 5.17 6.15 -5.90
C GLN A 83 5.93 7.47 -5.89
N GLU A 84 5.37 8.47 -5.22
CA GLU A 84 6.00 9.76 -5.00
C GLU A 84 7.25 9.60 -4.11
N ALA A 85 8.35 10.25 -4.49
CA ALA A 85 9.67 10.03 -3.92
C ALA A 85 9.73 10.33 -2.42
N SER A 86 9.22 11.48 -1.96
CA SER A 86 9.28 11.89 -0.55
C SER A 86 8.50 10.93 0.35
N SER A 87 7.37 10.40 -0.12
CA SER A 87 6.57 9.43 0.63
C SER A 87 7.28 8.10 0.88
N MET A 88 8.34 7.81 0.11
CA MET A 88 9.15 6.60 0.29
C MET A 88 10.12 6.66 1.48
N ILE A 89 10.26 7.81 2.14
CA ILE A 89 10.94 7.93 3.45
C ILE A 89 10.29 6.98 4.49
N THR A 90 9.00 6.69 4.34
CA THR A 90 8.29 5.70 5.17
C THR A 90 9.04 4.36 5.27
N GLY A 91 9.61 3.86 4.16
CA GLY A 91 10.39 2.61 4.16
C GLY A 91 11.67 2.71 4.98
N HIS A 92 12.39 3.82 4.86
CA HIS A 92 13.58 4.08 5.67
C HIS A 92 13.26 4.10 7.18
N VAL A 93 12.14 4.72 7.57
CA VAL A 93 11.69 4.74 8.96
C VAL A 93 11.34 3.33 9.46
N ILE A 94 10.68 2.52 8.64
CA ILE A 94 10.39 1.12 8.97
C ILE A 94 11.68 0.35 9.17
N ASP A 95 12.67 0.46 8.28
CA ASP A 95 13.98 -0.17 8.40
C ASP A 95 14.70 0.25 9.70
N GLN A 96 14.57 1.52 10.12
CA GLN A 96 15.17 2.04 11.37
C GLN A 96 14.62 1.37 12.63
N ILE A 97 13.33 0.97 12.64
CA ILE A 97 12.63 0.56 13.87
C ILE A 97 12.30 -0.93 13.94
N GLN A 98 12.20 -1.65 12.79
CA GLN A 98 11.76 -3.05 12.78
C GLN A 98 12.71 -4.02 13.51
N ASP A 99 14.02 -3.79 13.47
CA ASP A 99 15.01 -4.67 14.10
C ASP A 99 15.02 -4.59 15.64
N LYS A 100 14.24 -3.68 16.21
CA LYS A 100 14.22 -3.43 17.66
C LYS A 100 13.26 -4.35 18.43
N GLN A 101 12.35 -5.08 17.76
CA GLN A 101 11.29 -5.90 18.38
C GLN A 101 10.83 -7.03 17.46
N ASP A 102 10.26 -8.09 18.04
CA ASP A 102 9.56 -9.16 17.31
C ASP A 102 8.14 -8.66 16.99
N TRP A 103 7.96 -8.09 15.82
CA TRP A 103 6.66 -7.59 15.37
C TRP A 103 5.77 -8.71 14.86
N GLU A 104 4.46 -8.59 15.11
CA GLU A 104 3.42 -9.48 14.61
C GLU A 104 2.44 -8.78 13.68
N LEU A 105 2.15 -7.49 13.94
CA LEU A 105 1.09 -6.76 13.25
C LEU A 105 1.47 -5.31 12.96
N VAL A 106 1.28 -4.92 11.71
CA VAL A 106 1.29 -3.52 11.26
C VAL A 106 -0.12 -3.17 10.77
N ILE A 107 -0.65 -2.03 11.19
CA ILE A 107 -1.94 -1.49 10.71
C ILE A 107 -1.66 -0.22 9.92
N ASP A 108 -2.15 -0.17 8.66
CA ASP A 108 -2.18 1.05 7.82
C ASP A 108 -3.63 1.55 7.78
N LEU A 109 -3.94 2.62 8.52
CA LEU A 109 -5.32 3.09 8.74
C LEU A 109 -5.93 3.82 7.55
N CYS A 110 -5.12 4.45 6.70
CA CYS A 110 -5.55 5.27 5.56
C CYS A 110 -4.87 4.82 4.28
N ALA A 111 -4.96 3.52 4.00
CA ALA A 111 -4.04 2.79 3.14
C ALA A 111 -4.14 3.10 1.63
N ALA A 112 -5.33 3.51 1.11
CA ALA A 112 -5.50 3.64 -0.33
C ALA A 112 -4.68 4.79 -0.93
N PRO A 113 -4.07 4.57 -2.09
CA PRO A 113 -4.22 3.42 -2.99
C PRO A 113 -3.27 2.24 -2.73
N GLY A 114 -2.47 2.21 -1.63
CA GLY A 114 -1.61 1.09 -1.27
C GLY A 114 -0.11 1.33 -1.41
N GLY A 115 0.34 2.56 -1.64
CA GLY A 115 1.76 2.89 -1.79
C GLY A 115 2.57 2.58 -0.52
N LYS A 116 2.13 3.06 0.65
CA LYS A 116 2.77 2.83 1.94
C LYS A 116 2.55 1.40 2.43
N THR A 117 1.37 0.83 2.23
CA THR A 117 1.06 -0.58 2.52
C THR A 117 2.01 -1.53 1.80
N THR A 118 2.15 -1.39 0.47
CA THR A 118 3.04 -2.24 -0.33
C THR A 118 4.51 -1.96 -0.02
N HIS A 119 4.84 -0.75 0.42
CA HIS A 119 6.18 -0.42 0.88
C HIS A 119 6.49 -1.14 2.21
N ALA A 120 5.59 -1.07 3.18
CA ALA A 120 5.72 -1.82 4.42
C ALA A 120 5.89 -3.32 4.17
N LEU A 121 5.06 -3.92 3.31
CA LEU A 121 5.18 -5.32 2.92
C LEU A 121 6.56 -5.69 2.33
N SER A 122 7.22 -4.76 1.63
CA SER A 122 8.56 -5.00 1.08
C SER A 122 9.67 -4.94 2.13
N LYS A 123 9.44 -4.25 3.25
CA LYS A 123 10.43 -4.02 4.30
C LYS A 123 10.33 -5.03 5.45
N LEU A 124 9.12 -5.48 5.74
CA LEU A 124 8.82 -6.32 6.88
C LEU A 124 9.15 -7.80 6.63
N ASN A 125 9.47 -8.52 7.70
CA ASN A 125 9.58 -9.97 7.65
C ASN A 125 8.23 -10.59 7.23
N LYS A 126 8.26 -11.74 6.54
CA LYS A 126 7.07 -12.44 6.05
C LYS A 126 6.08 -12.85 7.16
N ASP A 127 6.57 -13.01 8.40
CA ASP A 127 5.75 -13.38 9.56
C ASP A 127 4.94 -12.19 10.12
N VAL A 128 5.31 -10.96 9.77
CA VAL A 128 4.59 -9.74 10.20
C VAL A 128 3.38 -9.55 9.30
N PHE A 129 2.20 -9.52 9.90
CA PHE A 129 0.95 -9.31 9.15
C PHE A 129 0.67 -7.81 8.94
N VAL A 130 0.22 -7.43 7.75
CA VAL A 130 -0.15 -6.05 7.42
C VAL A 130 -1.66 -5.94 7.20
N LEU A 131 -2.34 -5.19 8.06
CA LEU A 131 -3.76 -4.91 7.96
C LEU A 131 -3.98 -3.51 7.39
N ALA A 132 -4.39 -3.44 6.13
CA ALA A 132 -4.61 -2.19 5.41
C ALA A 132 -6.09 -1.79 5.46
N ASN A 133 -6.39 -0.62 6.02
CA ASN A 133 -7.75 -0.08 6.09
C ASN A 133 -7.95 1.08 5.14
N GLU A 134 -9.13 1.12 4.51
CA GLU A 134 -9.61 2.29 3.76
C GLU A 134 -11.11 2.44 3.97
N VAL A 135 -11.49 3.55 4.61
CA VAL A 135 -12.90 3.83 4.94
C VAL A 135 -13.73 4.20 3.71
N THR A 136 -13.08 4.75 2.68
CA THR A 136 -13.74 5.21 1.45
C THR A 136 -13.90 4.07 0.44
N SER A 137 -15.11 3.55 0.31
CA SER A 137 -15.40 2.36 -0.52
C SER A 137 -14.95 2.49 -1.99
N VAL A 138 -15.01 3.71 -2.56
CA VAL A 138 -14.57 3.97 -3.95
C VAL A 138 -13.06 3.71 -4.12
N ARG A 139 -12.25 3.97 -3.09
CA ARG A 139 -10.79 3.80 -3.12
C ARG A 139 -10.35 2.37 -2.79
N LEU A 140 -11.23 1.58 -2.15
CA LEU A 140 -10.94 0.22 -1.69
C LEU A 140 -10.55 -0.74 -2.83
N GLY A 141 -11.18 -0.58 -3.99
CA GLY A 141 -10.88 -1.40 -5.18
C GLY A 141 -9.43 -1.27 -5.64
N ALA A 142 -8.92 -0.03 -5.70
CA ALA A 142 -7.53 0.25 -6.07
C ALA A 142 -6.53 -0.32 -5.04
N LEU A 143 -6.82 -0.16 -3.75
CA LEU A 143 -6.00 -0.71 -2.67
C LEU A 143 -5.89 -2.24 -2.79
N ARG A 144 -7.03 -2.94 -2.90
CA ARG A 144 -7.05 -4.40 -3.06
C ARG A 144 -6.25 -4.87 -4.26
N GLN A 145 -6.45 -4.24 -5.43
CA GLN A 145 -5.73 -4.60 -6.65
C GLN A 145 -4.22 -4.41 -6.51
N ASN A 146 -3.77 -3.32 -5.88
CA ASN A 146 -2.36 -3.04 -5.68
C ASN A 146 -1.72 -4.01 -4.68
N VAL A 147 -2.40 -4.37 -3.58
CA VAL A 147 -1.89 -5.36 -2.61
C VAL A 147 -1.84 -6.77 -3.24
N ILE A 148 -2.89 -7.18 -3.97
CA ILE A 148 -2.90 -8.47 -4.69
C ILE A 148 -1.76 -8.53 -5.71
N LYS A 149 -1.61 -7.49 -6.53
CA LYS A 149 -0.55 -7.39 -7.52
C LYS A 149 0.86 -7.44 -6.90
N TRP A 150 0.99 -6.91 -5.67
CA TRP A 150 2.26 -6.94 -4.94
C TRP A 150 2.67 -8.35 -4.52
N GLY A 151 1.70 -9.24 -4.23
CA GLY A 151 1.91 -10.69 -4.14
C GLY A 151 2.36 -11.21 -2.78
N HIS A 152 2.32 -10.40 -1.73
CA HIS A 152 2.59 -10.82 -0.36
C HIS A 152 1.34 -11.38 0.29
N SER A 153 1.41 -12.61 0.81
CA SER A 153 0.28 -13.32 1.43
C SER A 153 -0.07 -12.82 2.83
N ASN A 154 0.88 -12.20 3.52
CA ASN A 154 0.76 -11.69 4.88
C ASN A 154 0.04 -10.34 4.97
N ALA A 155 -0.98 -10.13 4.14
CA ALA A 155 -1.75 -8.89 4.10
C ALA A 155 -3.25 -9.12 4.00
N ALA A 156 -4.03 -8.19 4.56
CA ALA A 156 -5.46 -8.09 4.33
C ALA A 156 -5.90 -6.65 4.13
N VAL A 157 -7.04 -6.48 3.45
CA VAL A 157 -7.66 -5.18 3.23
C VAL A 157 -9.05 -5.17 3.85
N ILE A 158 -9.28 -4.19 4.72
CA ILE A 158 -10.55 -3.98 5.43
C ILE A 158 -11.15 -2.61 5.07
N ASN A 159 -12.43 -2.43 5.43
CA ASN A 159 -13.16 -1.18 5.22
C ASN A 159 -14.01 -0.90 6.45
N TYR A 160 -13.36 -0.34 7.48
CA TYR A 160 -14.01 0.01 8.73
C TYR A 160 -13.68 1.43 9.17
N PRO A 161 -14.60 2.13 9.84
CA PRO A 161 -14.29 3.35 10.59
C PRO A 161 -13.25 3.04 11.69
N VAL A 162 -12.42 4.03 12.03
CA VAL A 162 -11.32 3.84 12.99
C VAL A 162 -11.81 3.47 14.40
N ASP A 163 -12.91 4.05 14.85
CA ASP A 163 -13.57 3.72 16.12
C ASP A 163 -13.99 2.25 16.19
N THR A 164 -14.51 1.72 15.09
CA THR A 164 -14.87 0.30 14.99
C THR A 164 -13.64 -0.60 15.14
N ILE A 165 -12.51 -0.25 14.51
CA ILE A 165 -11.26 -1.00 14.66
C ILE A 165 -10.76 -0.91 16.11
N ALA A 166 -10.74 0.27 16.69
CA ALA A 166 -10.30 0.50 18.06
C ALA A 166 -11.13 -0.31 19.09
N ASN A 167 -12.44 -0.43 18.87
CA ASN A 167 -13.34 -1.18 19.73
C ASN A 167 -13.15 -2.71 19.69
N THR A 168 -12.38 -3.24 18.72
CA THR A 168 -12.06 -4.68 18.66
C THR A 168 -11.00 -5.10 19.68
N GLY A 169 -10.23 -4.15 20.21
CA GLY A 169 -9.07 -4.41 21.07
C GLY A 169 -7.83 -4.89 20.32
N ILE A 170 -7.83 -4.83 18.97
CA ILE A 170 -6.63 -5.12 18.16
C ILE A 170 -5.56 -4.06 18.40
N GLN A 171 -4.31 -4.49 18.56
CA GLN A 171 -3.18 -3.58 18.75
C GLN A 171 -2.02 -3.96 17.83
N ALA A 172 -1.43 -2.96 17.19
CA ALA A 172 -0.31 -3.11 16.26
C ALA A 172 1.05 -2.78 16.93
N ASP A 173 2.10 -3.39 16.41
CA ASP A 173 3.48 -3.02 16.73
C ASP A 173 3.86 -1.71 16.04
N LEU A 174 3.32 -1.49 14.83
CA LEU A 174 3.42 -0.23 14.09
C LEU A 174 2.04 0.16 13.53
N LEU A 175 1.62 1.38 13.84
CA LEU A 175 0.45 2.03 13.27
C LEU A 175 0.91 3.07 12.24
N LEU A 176 0.56 2.88 10.98
CA LEU A 176 0.77 3.85 9.91
C LEU A 176 -0.50 4.69 9.73
N ILE A 177 -0.36 6.00 9.76
CA ILE A 177 -1.44 6.95 9.49
C ILE A 177 -0.96 7.94 8.44
N ASP A 178 -1.25 7.65 7.16
CA ASP A 178 -1.13 8.62 6.07
C ASP A 178 -2.45 9.40 6.00
N ALA A 179 -2.54 10.42 6.83
CA ALA A 179 -3.81 11.06 7.13
C ALA A 179 -4.41 11.78 5.92
N PRO A 180 -5.75 11.69 5.73
CA PRO A 180 -6.43 12.53 4.76
C PRO A 180 -6.19 14.00 5.09
N CYS A 181 -5.62 14.76 4.15
CA CYS A 181 -5.17 16.13 4.35
C CYS A 181 -5.61 17.05 3.19
N SER A 182 -5.31 18.32 3.31
CA SER A 182 -5.62 19.35 2.30
C SER A 182 -4.93 19.13 0.95
N GLY A 183 -3.88 18.31 0.92
CA GLY A 183 -3.20 17.90 -0.32
C GLY A 183 -2.36 19.00 -0.97
N GLU A 184 -1.87 19.98 -0.23
CA GLU A 184 -1.06 21.08 -0.76
C GLU A 184 0.21 20.59 -1.49
N GLY A 185 0.78 19.47 -1.03
CA GLY A 185 1.91 18.82 -1.69
C GLY A 185 1.58 18.23 -3.07
N LEU A 186 0.30 18.21 -3.47
CA LEU A 186 -0.12 17.74 -4.79
C LEU A 186 -0.30 18.87 -5.80
N PHE A 187 -0.20 20.14 -5.40
CA PHE A 187 -0.53 21.28 -6.25
C PHE A 187 0.23 21.30 -7.58
N ARG A 188 1.48 20.87 -7.58
CA ARG A 188 2.30 20.76 -8.78
C ARG A 188 1.81 19.67 -9.75
N LYS A 189 1.19 18.62 -9.22
CA LYS A 189 0.80 17.42 -9.94
C LYS A 189 -0.69 17.40 -10.29
N ASP A 190 -1.53 17.97 -9.44
CA ASP A 190 -2.98 17.89 -9.51
C ASP A 190 -3.59 19.29 -9.37
N HIS A 191 -4.01 19.86 -10.48
CA HIS A 191 -4.64 21.18 -10.51
C HIS A 191 -6.01 21.20 -9.80
N ASP A 192 -6.73 20.06 -9.77
CA ASP A 192 -8.01 19.95 -9.07
C ASP A 192 -7.82 20.14 -7.55
N ALA A 193 -6.65 19.73 -7.00
CA ALA A 193 -6.31 19.96 -5.60
C ALA A 193 -6.25 21.46 -5.26
N VAL A 194 -5.73 22.29 -6.18
CA VAL A 194 -5.68 23.74 -6.03
C VAL A 194 -7.07 24.36 -6.01
N ASP A 195 -7.94 23.90 -6.93
CA ASP A 195 -9.31 24.44 -7.06
C ASP A 195 -10.20 24.09 -5.86
N HIS A 196 -9.93 22.95 -5.22
CA HIS A 196 -10.65 22.50 -4.02
C HIS A 196 -10.07 23.08 -2.71
N TRP A 197 -8.89 23.69 -2.75
CA TRP A 197 -8.25 24.22 -1.55
C TRP A 197 -8.92 25.49 -1.04
N ASN A 198 -9.37 25.49 0.21
CA ASN A 198 -9.93 26.64 0.93
C ASN A 198 -9.87 26.38 2.45
N ALA A 199 -10.06 27.44 3.24
CA ALA A 199 -9.98 27.37 4.70
C ALA A 199 -10.99 26.39 5.33
N ASP A 200 -12.19 26.24 4.76
CA ASP A 200 -13.20 25.30 5.29
C ASP A 200 -12.78 23.84 5.08
N ASN A 201 -12.16 23.54 3.94
CA ASN A 201 -11.65 22.19 3.65
C ASN A 201 -10.42 21.86 4.50
N LEU A 202 -9.52 22.83 4.74
CA LEU A 202 -8.42 22.69 5.69
C LEU A 202 -8.95 22.26 7.06
N ARG A 203 -9.91 23.03 7.61
CA ARG A 203 -10.50 22.72 8.91
C ARG A 203 -11.17 21.36 8.98
N LYS A 204 -11.83 20.93 7.90
CA LYS A 204 -12.42 19.57 7.84
C LYS A 204 -11.36 18.48 7.85
N CYS A 205 -10.22 18.70 7.20
CA CYS A 205 -9.08 17.77 7.23
C CYS A 205 -8.49 17.68 8.63
N GLU A 206 -8.20 18.81 9.26
CA GLU A 206 -7.72 18.93 10.63
C GLU A 206 -8.61 18.15 11.62
N LEU A 207 -9.95 18.42 11.63
CA LEU A 207 -10.89 17.72 12.49
C LEU A 207 -10.90 16.20 12.25
N ARG A 208 -10.79 15.77 11.00
CA ARG A 208 -10.73 14.34 10.66
C ARG A 208 -9.44 13.70 11.15
N GLN A 209 -8.31 14.41 11.05
CA GLN A 209 -7.02 13.94 11.56
C GLN A 209 -7.07 13.80 13.07
N THR A 210 -7.59 14.80 13.79
CA THR A 210 -7.78 14.74 15.25
C THR A 210 -8.66 13.55 15.65
N ASP A 211 -9.77 13.31 14.93
CA ASP A 211 -10.64 12.15 15.17
C ASP A 211 -9.88 10.83 15.00
N ILE A 212 -9.16 10.65 13.89
CA ILE A 212 -8.34 9.43 13.64
C ILE A 212 -7.28 9.26 14.73
N LEU A 213 -6.55 10.31 15.07
CA LEU A 213 -5.45 10.28 16.03
C LEU A 213 -5.94 10.06 17.47
N SER A 214 -7.15 10.46 17.81
CA SER A 214 -7.75 10.21 19.15
C SER A 214 -7.83 8.72 19.50
N HIS A 215 -7.84 7.84 18.50
CA HIS A 215 -7.86 6.38 18.66
C HIS A 215 -6.47 5.73 18.62
N ALA A 216 -5.39 6.49 18.30
CA ALA A 216 -4.06 5.94 18.08
C ALA A 216 -3.52 5.19 19.30
N ALA A 217 -3.71 5.72 20.52
CA ALA A 217 -3.23 5.07 21.73
C ALA A 217 -3.86 3.69 21.98
N THR A 218 -5.11 3.48 21.56
CA THR A 218 -5.77 2.17 21.70
C THR A 218 -5.32 1.16 20.65
N LEU A 219 -4.83 1.63 19.51
CA LEU A 219 -4.43 0.80 18.37
C LEU A 219 -2.95 0.42 18.34
N VAL A 220 -2.10 1.09 19.12
CA VAL A 220 -0.66 0.79 19.22
C VAL A 220 -0.37 -0.03 20.47
N LYS A 221 0.40 -1.11 20.36
CA LYS A 221 0.90 -1.88 21.51
C LYS A 221 1.78 -0.98 22.38
N MET A 222 1.85 -1.27 23.67
CA MET A 222 2.79 -0.69 24.60
C MET A 222 4.22 -0.86 24.06
N GLY A 223 4.99 0.22 23.94
CA GLY A 223 6.33 0.21 23.34
C GLY A 223 6.33 0.14 21.80
N GLY A 224 5.17 0.01 21.18
CA GLY A 224 4.99 0.07 19.71
C GLY A 224 5.11 1.49 19.16
N TYR A 225 4.99 1.64 17.84
CA TYR A 225 5.24 2.88 17.14
C TYR A 225 4.00 3.39 16.41
N LEU A 226 3.90 4.72 16.30
CA LEU A 226 2.99 5.44 15.43
C LEU A 226 3.80 6.24 14.41
N LEU A 227 3.59 5.99 13.14
CA LEU A 227 4.16 6.78 12.04
C LEU A 227 3.03 7.62 11.41
N TYR A 228 3.06 8.92 11.70
CA TYR A 228 2.12 9.90 11.18
C TYR A 228 2.69 10.58 9.95
N SER A 229 1.90 10.72 8.89
CA SER A 229 2.31 11.43 7.67
C SER A 229 1.13 12.12 7.00
N THR A 230 1.44 13.18 6.24
CA THR A 230 0.52 13.91 5.37
C THR A 230 1.23 14.33 4.09
N CYS A 231 0.44 14.70 3.06
CA CYS A 231 0.95 15.35 1.84
C CYS A 231 0.62 16.85 1.83
N THR A 232 0.80 17.56 2.94
CA THR A 232 0.56 19.01 3.04
C THR A 232 1.74 19.73 3.69
N TYR A 233 1.76 21.08 3.59
CA TYR A 233 2.73 21.94 4.26
C TYR A 233 2.15 22.64 5.49
N ASN A 234 0.85 22.47 5.75
CA ASN A 234 0.13 23.21 6.78
C ASN A 234 0.51 22.71 8.19
N SER A 235 0.92 23.62 9.08
CA SER A 235 1.28 23.29 10.46
C SER A 235 0.14 22.67 11.26
N SER A 236 -1.12 23.12 11.05
CA SER A 236 -2.27 22.59 11.80
C SER A 236 -2.60 21.14 11.44
N GLU A 237 -2.22 20.69 10.25
CA GLU A 237 -2.36 19.30 9.81
C GLU A 237 -1.10 18.46 10.10
N ASN A 238 0.01 19.09 10.46
CA ASN A 238 1.33 18.48 10.64
C ASN A 238 1.80 18.53 12.10
N ILE A 239 2.65 19.50 12.43
CA ILE A 239 3.30 19.55 13.76
C ILE A 239 2.30 19.76 14.90
N GLU A 240 1.21 20.51 14.70
CA GLU A 240 0.19 20.71 15.72
C GLU A 240 -0.52 19.39 16.08
N GLN A 241 -0.78 18.50 15.09
CA GLN A 241 -1.31 17.16 15.37
C GLN A 241 -0.32 16.30 16.17
N VAL A 242 0.98 16.45 15.92
CA VAL A 242 2.03 15.79 16.72
C VAL A 242 2.06 16.32 18.15
N CYS A 243 1.89 17.64 18.33
CA CYS A 243 1.78 18.26 19.66
C CYS A 243 0.58 17.71 20.45
N GLU A 244 -0.57 17.54 19.80
CA GLU A 244 -1.77 16.94 20.40
C GLU A 244 -1.50 15.50 20.89
N LEU A 245 -0.83 14.69 20.06
CA LEU A 245 -0.42 13.33 20.45
C LEU A 245 0.53 13.33 21.65
N MET A 246 1.52 14.23 21.67
CA MET A 246 2.45 14.38 22.79
C MET A 246 1.73 14.83 24.07
N ASN A 247 0.83 15.80 23.95
CA ASN A 247 0.05 16.32 25.09
C ASN A 247 -0.90 15.26 25.67
N SER A 248 -1.29 14.24 24.91
CA SER A 248 -2.09 13.12 25.43
C SER A 248 -1.36 12.32 26.53
N GLY A 249 -0.02 12.40 26.59
CA GLY A 249 0.83 11.67 27.53
C GLY A 249 1.02 10.18 27.21
N TYR A 250 0.45 9.68 26.13
CA TYR A 250 0.61 8.28 25.68
C TYR A 250 1.82 8.06 24.81
N PHE A 251 2.37 9.10 24.20
CA PHE A 251 3.46 9.00 23.23
C PHE A 251 4.66 9.85 23.61
N GLU A 252 5.82 9.44 23.13
CA GLU A 252 7.04 10.22 23.09
C GLU A 252 7.60 10.25 21.66
N ILE A 253 8.34 11.31 21.32
CA ILE A 253 8.99 11.43 20.02
C ILE A 253 10.12 10.40 19.89
N GLU A 254 10.10 9.66 18.79
CA GLU A 254 11.26 8.91 18.31
C GLU A 254 11.86 9.64 17.11
N LYS A 255 13.15 9.96 17.14
CA LYS A 255 13.79 10.71 16.05
C LYS A 255 13.99 9.83 14.82
N ILE A 256 13.73 10.41 13.65
CA ILE A 256 14.06 9.80 12.36
C ILE A 256 15.51 10.12 12.02
N ASN A 257 16.33 9.06 11.88
CA ASN A 257 17.71 9.20 11.44
C ASN A 257 17.70 9.53 9.93
N HIS A 258 18.36 10.61 9.57
CA HIS A 258 18.47 11.00 8.16
C HIS A 258 19.80 11.71 7.88
N GLU A 259 20.22 11.65 6.62
CA GLU A 259 21.38 12.42 6.17
C GLU A 259 20.95 13.84 5.81
N LYS A 260 21.78 14.81 6.14
CA LYS A 260 21.53 16.23 5.77
C LYS A 260 21.38 16.43 4.27
N SER A 261 22.06 15.60 3.49
CA SER A 261 22.01 15.59 2.01
C SER A 261 20.61 15.30 1.45
N TRP A 262 19.70 14.70 2.24
CA TRP A 262 18.33 14.43 1.79
C TRP A 262 17.46 15.68 1.69
N GLY A 263 17.85 16.77 2.36
CA GLY A 263 17.14 18.04 2.31
C GLY A 263 15.88 18.10 3.19
N LEU A 264 15.70 17.15 4.12
CA LEU A 264 14.60 17.20 5.09
C LEU A 264 14.74 18.40 6.01
N THR A 265 13.63 19.10 6.25
CA THR A 265 13.57 20.20 7.20
C THR A 265 12.93 19.71 8.49
N GLU A 266 13.66 19.76 9.59
CA GLU A 266 13.10 19.49 10.92
C GLU A 266 12.18 20.63 11.33
N ILE A 267 10.94 20.28 11.71
CA ILE A 267 9.94 21.20 12.28
C ILE A 267 9.85 20.87 13.76
N ILE A 268 10.16 21.83 14.61
CA ILE A 268 10.21 21.63 16.07
C ILE A 268 9.24 22.59 16.73
N GLU A 269 8.37 22.06 17.59
CA GLU A 269 7.47 22.82 18.45
C GLU A 269 7.46 22.22 19.86
N GLY A 270 8.08 22.94 20.81
CA GLY A 270 8.33 22.40 22.13
C GLY A 270 9.20 21.15 22.11
N GLU A 271 8.66 20.02 22.59
CA GLU A 271 9.30 18.71 22.56
C GLU A 271 8.90 17.89 21.31
N SER A 272 7.96 18.38 20.49
CA SER A 272 7.47 17.72 19.30
C SER A 272 8.42 17.94 18.12
N ILE A 273 8.66 16.91 17.34
CA ILE A 273 9.54 16.95 16.16
C ILE A 273 8.84 16.25 15.01
N GLY A 274 8.81 16.91 13.86
CA GLY A 274 8.42 16.33 12.58
C GLY A 274 9.42 16.71 11.49
N TYR A 275 9.29 16.08 10.34
CA TYR A 275 10.20 16.27 9.21
C TYR A 275 9.39 16.62 7.97
N GLN A 276 9.70 17.77 7.37
CA GLN A 276 9.00 18.27 6.18
C GLN A 276 9.89 18.17 4.94
N CYS A 277 9.35 17.58 3.88
CA CYS A 277 9.89 17.67 2.53
C CYS A 277 9.31 18.91 1.84
N TYR A 278 10.18 19.77 1.40
CA TYR A 278 9.83 20.91 0.55
C TYR A 278 10.41 20.72 -0.86
N PRO A 279 9.66 20.97 -1.95
CA PRO A 279 10.09 20.67 -3.31
C PRO A 279 11.31 21.48 -3.81
N HIS A 280 11.67 22.59 -3.16
CA HIS A 280 12.89 23.34 -3.44
C HIS A 280 14.14 22.77 -2.73
N LYS A 281 13.97 21.87 -1.76
CA LYS A 281 15.06 21.20 -1.01
C LYS A 281 15.19 19.72 -1.35
N VAL A 282 14.06 19.07 -1.63
CA VAL A 282 13.97 17.63 -1.89
C VAL A 282 13.47 17.40 -3.31
N ARG A 283 14.09 16.50 -4.05
CA ARG A 283 13.58 16.09 -5.37
C ARG A 283 12.32 15.22 -5.18
N GLY A 284 11.22 15.86 -4.79
CA GLY A 284 9.94 15.23 -4.46
C GLY A 284 8.83 16.24 -4.39
N GLU A 285 7.68 15.81 -3.89
CA GLU A 285 6.51 16.64 -3.59
C GLU A 285 6.51 17.05 -2.10
N GLY A 286 5.40 17.67 -1.63
CA GLY A 286 5.20 17.94 -0.22
C GLY A 286 4.89 16.67 0.55
N PHE A 287 5.64 16.44 1.61
CA PHE A 287 5.41 15.31 2.52
C PHE A 287 5.88 15.67 3.92
N PHE A 288 5.04 15.42 4.91
CA PHE A 288 5.38 15.53 6.33
C PHE A 288 5.37 14.15 6.96
N ILE A 289 6.32 13.90 7.89
CA ILE A 289 6.41 12.65 8.61
C ILE A 289 6.88 12.87 10.05
N ALA A 290 6.28 12.17 10.99
CA ALA A 290 6.70 12.14 12.39
C ALA A 290 6.59 10.73 12.94
N LEU A 291 7.58 10.31 13.74
CA LEU A 291 7.62 9.02 14.39
C LEU A 291 7.46 9.19 15.90
N LEU A 292 6.49 8.46 16.47
CA LEU A 292 6.22 8.46 17.90
C LEU A 292 6.25 7.03 18.42
N LYS A 293 6.63 6.88 19.67
CA LYS A 293 6.63 5.62 20.40
C LYS A 293 5.63 5.66 21.52
N ARG A 294 4.79 4.64 21.68
CA ARG A 294 3.86 4.53 22.79
C ARG A 294 4.60 4.22 24.10
N THR A 295 4.23 4.93 25.16
CA THR A 295 4.85 4.80 26.50
C THR A 295 3.83 4.32 27.55
N ASP A 296 4.33 3.75 28.65
CA ASP A 296 3.55 3.19 29.77
C ASP A 296 3.06 4.24 30.78
N LYS A 297 3.11 5.53 30.43
CA LYS A 297 2.90 6.60 31.41
C LYS A 297 1.48 6.65 31.99
N ILE A 298 0.51 6.00 31.33
CA ILE A 298 -0.88 5.98 31.78
C ILE A 298 -1.45 4.56 31.67
N SER A 299 -1.94 4.01 32.82
CA SER A 299 -2.64 2.70 32.79
C SER A 299 -4.04 2.86 32.19
N GLU A 300 -4.29 2.23 31.05
CA GLU A 300 -5.64 2.19 30.47
C GLU A 300 -6.50 1.13 31.15
N ASN A 301 -7.73 1.54 31.53
CA ASN A 301 -8.85 0.63 31.71
C ASN A 301 -9.35 0.22 30.30
N THR A 302 -8.69 -0.73 29.67
CA THR A 302 -9.18 -1.33 28.43
C THR A 302 -10.38 -2.22 28.74
N ASN A 303 -11.57 -1.67 28.67
CA ASN A 303 -12.78 -2.48 28.55
C ASN A 303 -12.76 -3.14 27.14
N SER A 304 -12.07 -4.26 27.03
CA SER A 304 -12.13 -5.07 25.82
C SER A 304 -13.56 -5.61 25.67
N HIS A 305 -14.33 -5.00 24.80
CA HIS A 305 -15.56 -5.63 24.35
C HIS A 305 -15.19 -6.86 23.52
N SER A 306 -15.55 -8.04 23.98
CA SER A 306 -15.31 -9.29 23.27
C SER A 306 -16.14 -9.31 21.98
N PHE A 307 -15.59 -8.74 20.92
CA PHE A 307 -16.12 -8.91 19.58
C PHE A 307 -15.94 -10.37 19.19
N LYS A 308 -17.04 -11.06 18.84
CA LYS A 308 -16.99 -12.42 18.28
C LYS A 308 -17.43 -12.37 16.83
N PRO A 309 -16.49 -12.19 15.89
CA PRO A 309 -16.84 -12.16 14.49
C PRO A 309 -17.42 -13.50 14.04
N LYS A 310 -18.49 -13.47 13.23
CA LYS A 310 -18.93 -14.65 12.49
C LYS A 310 -18.16 -14.68 11.19
N SER A 311 -17.22 -15.60 11.06
CA SER A 311 -16.52 -15.80 9.80
C SER A 311 -17.49 -16.21 8.69
N ALA A 312 -17.39 -15.58 7.53
CA ALA A 312 -18.06 -16.01 6.31
C ALA A 312 -17.28 -17.13 5.57
N PHE A 313 -16.13 -17.49 6.09
CA PHE A 313 -15.21 -18.49 5.55
C PHE A 313 -15.06 -19.65 6.52
N ASN A 314 -14.94 -20.86 5.97
CA ASN A 314 -14.77 -22.09 6.74
C ASN A 314 -13.46 -22.78 6.34
N ALA A 315 -12.92 -23.61 7.23
CA ALA A 315 -11.91 -24.59 6.86
C ALA A 315 -12.51 -25.61 5.88
N LEU A 316 -11.66 -26.26 5.11
CA LEU A 316 -12.08 -27.31 4.17
C LEU A 316 -12.66 -28.52 4.90
N SER A 317 -13.73 -29.07 4.37
CA SER A 317 -14.28 -30.38 4.79
C SER A 317 -13.39 -31.54 4.33
N LYS A 318 -13.57 -32.73 4.90
CA LYS A 318 -12.81 -33.90 4.46
C LYS A 318 -13.05 -34.26 2.99
N GLU A 319 -14.29 -34.08 2.52
CA GLU A 319 -14.66 -34.30 1.13
C GLU A 319 -13.97 -33.32 0.17
N GLU A 320 -13.85 -32.06 0.55
CA GLU A 320 -13.16 -31.04 -0.23
C GLU A 320 -11.67 -31.29 -0.27
N ILE A 321 -11.05 -31.70 0.85
CA ILE A 321 -9.62 -32.04 0.92
C ILE A 321 -9.26 -33.16 -0.06
N ILE A 322 -10.11 -34.21 -0.18
CA ILE A 322 -9.88 -35.34 -1.10
C ILE A 322 -9.86 -34.89 -2.58
N LEU A 323 -10.57 -33.82 -2.90
CA LEU A 323 -10.69 -33.30 -4.27
C LEU A 323 -9.62 -32.24 -4.61
N LEU A 324 -8.81 -31.81 -3.62
CA LEU A 324 -7.79 -30.79 -3.87
C LEU A 324 -6.74 -31.27 -4.86
N PRO A 325 -6.26 -30.38 -5.74
CA PRO A 325 -5.03 -30.63 -6.49
C PRO A 325 -3.85 -30.88 -5.56
N ASP A 326 -2.93 -31.77 -5.95
CA ASP A 326 -1.77 -32.13 -5.13
C ASP A 326 -0.95 -30.93 -4.64
N PHE A 327 -0.82 -29.89 -5.46
CA PHE A 327 -0.06 -28.67 -5.10
C PHE A 327 -0.71 -27.84 -3.99
N LEU A 328 -2.00 -28.02 -3.69
CA LEU A 328 -2.68 -27.37 -2.57
C LEU A 328 -2.65 -28.22 -1.29
N SER A 329 -2.28 -29.49 -1.38
CA SER A 329 -2.32 -30.41 -0.24
C SER A 329 -1.40 -30.01 0.91
N THR A 330 -0.30 -29.30 0.63
CA THR A 330 0.63 -28.79 1.64
C THR A 330 0.13 -27.55 2.38
N TYR A 331 -0.96 -26.92 1.88
CA TYR A 331 -1.52 -25.66 2.40
C TYR A 331 -2.92 -25.84 2.99
N ILE A 332 -3.34 -27.07 3.32
CA ILE A 332 -4.73 -27.39 3.75
C ILE A 332 -5.18 -26.49 4.92
N ASP A 333 -4.31 -26.29 5.91
CA ASP A 333 -4.61 -25.49 7.10
C ASP A 333 -4.65 -23.98 6.81
N GLU A 334 -4.14 -23.56 5.65
CA GLU A 334 -4.08 -22.18 5.19
C GLU A 334 -5.09 -21.88 4.07
N ILE A 335 -6.02 -22.81 3.81
CA ILE A 335 -7.09 -22.62 2.83
C ILE A 335 -8.42 -22.46 3.55
N GLN A 336 -9.13 -21.40 3.20
CA GLN A 336 -10.50 -21.17 3.61
C GLN A 336 -11.44 -21.18 2.41
N ILE A 337 -12.67 -21.61 2.61
CA ILE A 337 -13.70 -21.69 1.57
C ILE A 337 -14.90 -20.82 1.92
N ASP A 338 -15.46 -20.12 0.93
CA ASP A 338 -16.71 -19.37 1.08
C ASP A 338 -17.93 -20.25 0.77
N LYS A 339 -19.13 -19.70 0.91
CA LYS A 339 -20.40 -20.42 0.70
C LYS A 339 -20.64 -20.81 -0.75
N GLU A 340 -20.00 -20.12 -1.67
CA GLU A 340 -20.05 -20.36 -3.11
C GLU A 340 -19.06 -21.43 -3.57
N GLY A 341 -18.18 -21.89 -2.68
CA GLY A 341 -17.15 -22.90 -2.97
C GLY A 341 -15.85 -22.34 -3.51
N ASN A 342 -15.64 -21.02 -3.43
CA ASN A 342 -14.37 -20.43 -3.80
C ASN A 342 -13.36 -20.60 -2.67
N MET A 343 -12.14 -21.01 -3.01
CA MET A 343 -11.04 -21.26 -2.09
C MET A 343 -10.12 -20.05 -2.05
N TYR A 344 -9.69 -19.68 -0.85
CA TYR A 344 -8.83 -18.52 -0.60
C TYR A 344 -7.61 -18.94 0.21
N TYR A 345 -6.48 -18.32 -0.07
CA TYR A 345 -5.31 -18.45 0.78
C TYR A 345 -5.48 -17.58 2.04
N ALA A 346 -5.40 -18.21 3.18
CA ALA A 346 -5.61 -17.60 4.49
C ALA A 346 -4.52 -18.08 5.46
N PRO A 347 -3.30 -17.51 5.39
CA PRO A 347 -2.19 -17.91 6.24
C PRO A 347 -2.54 -17.73 7.72
N ASN A 348 -1.82 -18.44 8.59
CA ASN A 348 -2.09 -18.44 10.04
C ASN A 348 -2.13 -17.01 10.62
N ALA A 349 -1.26 -16.12 10.18
CA ALA A 349 -1.27 -14.72 10.60
C ALA A 349 -2.61 -14.01 10.29
N LEU A 350 -3.23 -14.27 9.14
CA LEU A 350 -4.57 -13.76 8.82
C LEU A 350 -5.63 -14.38 9.74
N GLN A 351 -5.56 -15.69 9.98
CA GLN A 351 -6.53 -16.40 10.84
C GLN A 351 -6.50 -15.86 12.28
N ILE A 352 -5.33 -15.49 12.79
CA ILE A 352 -5.19 -14.81 14.09
C ILE A 352 -5.96 -13.49 14.08
N GLN A 353 -5.81 -12.66 13.03
CA GLN A 353 -6.49 -11.37 12.96
C GLN A 353 -8.02 -11.51 12.76
N GLN A 354 -8.48 -12.60 12.16
CA GLN A 354 -9.91 -12.90 12.03
C GLN A 354 -10.61 -13.12 13.39
N GLN A 355 -9.85 -13.34 14.46
CA GLN A 355 -10.42 -13.43 15.81
C GLN A 355 -10.89 -12.07 16.34
N PHE A 356 -10.34 -10.98 15.82
CA PHE A 356 -10.69 -9.62 16.23
C PHE A 356 -11.81 -9.02 15.37
N MET A 357 -11.86 -9.35 14.07
CA MET A 357 -12.85 -8.78 13.14
C MET A 357 -13.10 -9.66 11.92
N ASN A 358 -14.17 -9.38 11.17
CA ASN A 358 -14.45 -10.07 9.91
C ASN A 358 -13.48 -9.63 8.82
N ILE A 359 -12.41 -10.39 8.62
CA ILE A 359 -11.41 -10.13 7.58
C ILE A 359 -11.59 -11.15 6.46
N ARG A 360 -11.81 -10.65 5.25
CA ARG A 360 -11.87 -11.49 4.05
C ARG A 360 -10.45 -11.74 3.53
N PRO A 361 -10.07 -13.02 3.25
CA PRO A 361 -8.81 -13.29 2.54
C PRO A 361 -8.77 -12.58 1.19
N LEU A 362 -7.58 -12.11 0.80
CA LEU A 362 -7.40 -11.33 -0.44
C LEU A 362 -7.26 -12.22 -1.68
N PHE A 363 -6.58 -13.34 -1.52
CA PHE A 363 -6.12 -14.15 -2.64
C PHE A 363 -7.05 -15.35 -2.86
N GLU A 364 -7.93 -15.20 -3.84
CA GLU A 364 -8.71 -16.31 -4.33
C GLU A 364 -7.81 -17.25 -5.14
N LEU A 365 -7.74 -18.52 -4.73
CA LEU A 365 -6.96 -19.56 -5.40
C LEU A 365 -7.73 -20.17 -6.56
N GLY A 366 -9.05 -20.32 -6.43
CA GLY A 366 -9.92 -20.93 -7.41
C GLY A 366 -11.08 -21.69 -6.78
N ALA A 367 -11.75 -22.52 -7.58
CA ALA A 367 -12.87 -23.34 -7.13
C ALA A 367 -12.90 -24.70 -7.84
N MET A 368 -13.50 -25.70 -7.19
CA MET A 368 -13.77 -26.99 -7.84
C MET A 368 -15.00 -26.90 -8.74
N LYS A 369 -14.88 -27.40 -9.97
CA LYS A 369 -16.01 -27.58 -10.89
C LYS A 369 -16.09 -29.05 -11.28
N GLY A 370 -16.88 -29.80 -10.54
CA GLY A 370 -16.87 -31.26 -10.59
C GLY A 370 -15.53 -31.80 -10.05
N LYS A 371 -14.74 -32.45 -10.90
CA LYS A 371 -13.40 -32.96 -10.56
C LYS A 371 -12.27 -32.00 -10.97
N ASP A 372 -12.58 -30.94 -11.70
CA ASP A 372 -11.58 -30.01 -12.22
C ASP A 372 -11.42 -28.81 -11.29
N PHE A 373 -10.19 -28.46 -10.95
CA PHE A 373 -9.87 -27.20 -10.30
C PHE A 373 -9.76 -26.09 -11.35
N ILE A 374 -10.51 -25.02 -11.15
CA ILE A 374 -10.47 -23.82 -11.98
C ILE A 374 -9.72 -22.74 -11.18
N PRO A 375 -8.48 -22.44 -11.53
CA PRO A 375 -7.70 -21.45 -10.81
C PRO A 375 -8.24 -20.03 -11.03
N ALA A 376 -8.19 -19.20 -9.97
CA ALA A 376 -8.50 -17.78 -10.02
C ALA A 376 -7.24 -16.94 -10.21
N HIS A 377 -7.40 -15.67 -10.61
CA HIS A 377 -6.27 -14.78 -10.88
C HIS A 377 -5.33 -14.61 -9.67
N GLY A 378 -5.86 -14.62 -8.44
CA GLY A 378 -5.09 -14.46 -7.21
C GLY A 378 -3.92 -15.42 -7.08
N ILE A 379 -4.08 -16.69 -7.51
CA ILE A 379 -3.02 -17.69 -7.44
C ILE A 379 -1.80 -17.32 -8.29
N SER A 380 -2.00 -16.60 -9.41
CA SER A 380 -0.90 -16.17 -10.28
C SER A 380 -0.06 -15.03 -9.71
N MET A 381 -0.61 -14.31 -8.72
CA MET A 381 0.05 -13.16 -8.11
C MET A 381 0.81 -13.53 -6.83
N LEU A 382 0.40 -14.59 -6.12
CA LEU A 382 1.02 -15.05 -4.88
C LEU A 382 2.41 -15.66 -5.12
N ASP A 383 3.37 -15.28 -4.29
CA ASP A 383 4.75 -15.81 -4.35
C ASP A 383 4.79 -17.31 -4.07
N GLU A 384 3.96 -17.81 -3.15
CA GLU A 384 3.86 -19.22 -2.77
C GLU A 384 3.43 -20.14 -3.93
N PHE A 385 2.69 -19.62 -4.90
CA PHE A 385 2.13 -20.41 -6.01
C PHE A 385 2.69 -20.02 -7.38
N LYS A 386 3.72 -19.18 -7.46
CA LYS A 386 4.24 -18.64 -8.73
C LYS A 386 4.79 -19.69 -9.73
N GLU A 387 5.06 -20.91 -9.28
CA GLU A 387 5.65 -22.00 -10.09
C GLU A 387 4.71 -23.22 -10.25
N VAL A 388 3.45 -23.13 -9.79
CA VAL A 388 2.49 -24.26 -9.80
C VAL A 388 2.07 -24.66 -11.21
N TYR A 389 1.94 -23.70 -12.10
CA TYR A 389 1.62 -23.96 -13.51
C TYR A 389 2.81 -23.65 -14.41
N PRO A 390 2.94 -24.35 -15.55
CA PRO A 390 3.94 -23.99 -16.55
C PRO A 390 3.76 -22.56 -17.03
N LYS A 391 4.85 -21.93 -17.43
CA LYS A 391 4.89 -20.54 -17.88
C LYS A 391 4.74 -20.46 -19.40
N LEU A 392 3.89 -19.58 -19.85
CA LEU A 392 3.72 -19.18 -21.24
C LEU A 392 4.29 -17.77 -21.38
N GLU A 393 5.56 -17.67 -21.79
CA GLU A 393 6.23 -16.39 -21.98
C GLU A 393 5.67 -15.64 -23.19
N LEU A 394 5.24 -14.40 -22.98
CA LEU A 394 4.64 -13.56 -23.98
C LEU A 394 5.59 -12.45 -24.43
N SER A 395 5.60 -12.15 -25.73
CA SER A 395 6.19 -10.92 -26.22
C SER A 395 5.42 -9.70 -25.67
N LYS A 396 6.02 -8.52 -25.70
CA LYS A 396 5.36 -7.28 -25.24
C LYS A 396 4.01 -7.05 -25.94
N GLU A 397 3.96 -7.27 -27.24
CA GLU A 397 2.74 -7.15 -28.04
C GLU A 397 1.66 -8.16 -27.59
N GLN A 398 2.04 -9.43 -27.39
CA GLN A 398 1.12 -10.47 -26.92
C GLN A 398 0.66 -10.19 -25.48
N ALA A 399 1.53 -9.74 -24.60
CA ALA A 399 1.18 -9.36 -23.23
C ALA A 399 0.18 -8.17 -23.20
N ILE A 400 0.36 -7.17 -24.05
CA ILE A 400 -0.61 -6.08 -24.20
C ILE A 400 -1.95 -6.60 -24.72
N LYS A 401 -1.98 -7.49 -25.72
CA LYS A 401 -3.21 -8.14 -26.18
C LYS A 401 -3.87 -8.96 -25.08
N TYR A 402 -3.08 -9.70 -24.29
CA TYR A 402 -3.58 -10.40 -23.11
C TYR A 402 -4.26 -9.43 -22.11
N LEU A 403 -3.61 -8.33 -21.77
CA LEU A 403 -4.14 -7.32 -20.84
C LEU A 403 -5.39 -6.60 -21.39
N LYS A 404 -5.50 -6.45 -22.71
CA LYS A 404 -6.71 -5.94 -23.39
C LYS A 404 -7.84 -6.97 -23.51
N LYS A 405 -7.57 -8.23 -23.19
CA LYS A 405 -8.44 -9.39 -23.50
C LYS A 405 -8.70 -9.57 -25.00
N ASP A 406 -7.79 -9.10 -25.83
CA ASP A 406 -7.80 -9.37 -27.26
C ASP A 406 -7.29 -10.80 -27.54
N THR A 407 -7.63 -11.32 -28.72
CA THR A 407 -7.13 -12.62 -29.17
C THR A 407 -5.68 -12.50 -29.61
N PHE A 408 -4.88 -13.51 -29.27
CA PHE A 408 -3.51 -13.67 -29.73
C PHE A 408 -3.19 -15.15 -29.96
N THR A 409 -2.22 -15.41 -30.80
CA THR A 409 -1.75 -16.75 -31.13
C THR A 409 -0.31 -16.92 -30.69
N ILE A 410 0.07 -18.16 -30.41
CA ILE A 410 1.45 -18.56 -30.15
C ILE A 410 1.72 -19.75 -31.06
N ASP A 411 2.77 -19.64 -31.87
CA ASP A 411 3.16 -20.68 -32.78
C ASP A 411 3.88 -21.83 -32.03
N ASN A 412 3.57 -23.07 -32.41
CA ASN A 412 4.26 -24.29 -31.93
C ASN A 412 4.27 -24.54 -30.43
N TYR A 413 3.19 -24.16 -29.72
CA TYR A 413 3.08 -24.46 -28.30
C TYR A 413 2.28 -25.75 -28.09
N GLU A 414 2.99 -26.83 -27.66
CA GLU A 414 2.43 -28.19 -27.59
C GLU A 414 1.73 -28.51 -26.26
N GLN A 415 2.11 -27.85 -25.17
CA GLN A 415 1.62 -28.19 -23.84
C GLN A 415 0.22 -27.60 -23.62
N LYS A 416 -0.79 -28.46 -23.44
CA LYS A 416 -2.19 -28.08 -23.16
C LYS A 416 -2.43 -27.91 -21.67
N GLY A 417 -3.48 -27.18 -21.31
CA GLY A 417 -3.92 -27.00 -19.91
C GLY A 417 -3.72 -25.58 -19.38
N TRP A 418 -3.70 -25.47 -18.06
CA TRP A 418 -3.49 -24.19 -17.37
C TRP A 418 -2.03 -23.77 -17.42
N HIS A 419 -1.80 -22.47 -17.67
CA HIS A 419 -0.48 -21.85 -17.69
C HIS A 419 -0.55 -20.46 -17.06
N TYR A 420 0.56 -20.03 -16.50
CA TYR A 420 0.75 -18.62 -16.23
C TYR A 420 1.11 -17.89 -17.53
N ALA A 421 0.37 -16.83 -17.86
CA ALA A 421 0.84 -15.85 -18.83
C ALA A 421 1.94 -15.04 -18.16
N THR A 422 3.15 -15.02 -18.75
CA THR A 422 4.32 -14.34 -18.19
C THR A 422 4.85 -13.29 -19.14
N TYR A 423 5.48 -12.27 -18.57
CA TYR A 423 6.26 -11.28 -19.30
C TYR A 423 7.57 -11.02 -18.57
N LEU A 424 8.70 -11.17 -19.26
CA LEU A 424 10.04 -11.11 -18.68
C LEU A 424 10.16 -11.97 -17.40
N GLY A 425 9.62 -13.19 -17.47
CA GLY A 425 9.62 -14.16 -16.38
C GLY A 425 8.64 -13.91 -15.24
N ASN A 426 7.92 -12.78 -15.22
CA ASN A 426 6.95 -12.44 -14.18
C ASN A 426 5.53 -12.78 -14.60
N ASN A 427 4.75 -13.38 -13.71
CA ASN A 427 3.35 -13.71 -13.96
C ASN A 427 2.51 -12.44 -14.11
N ILE A 428 1.67 -12.39 -15.18
CA ILE A 428 0.67 -11.34 -15.40
C ILE A 428 -0.76 -11.88 -15.30
N GLY A 429 -0.94 -13.18 -15.13
CA GLY A 429 -2.22 -13.85 -14.94
C GLY A 429 -2.26 -15.27 -15.47
N LEU A 430 -3.43 -15.74 -15.85
CA LEU A 430 -3.72 -17.11 -16.26
C LEU A 430 -4.25 -17.19 -17.69
N VAL A 431 -3.84 -18.26 -18.37
CA VAL A 431 -4.41 -18.72 -19.64
C VAL A 431 -4.68 -20.23 -19.60
N LYS A 432 -5.62 -20.70 -20.42
CA LYS A 432 -5.81 -22.13 -20.70
C LYS A 432 -5.52 -22.40 -22.15
N VAL A 433 -4.46 -23.17 -22.40
CA VAL A 433 -4.06 -23.58 -23.73
C VAL A 433 -4.90 -24.78 -24.15
N LEU A 434 -5.59 -24.67 -25.26
CA LEU A 434 -6.39 -25.71 -25.91
C LEU A 434 -5.76 -26.08 -27.24
N GLU A 435 -6.33 -27.06 -27.94
CA GLU A 435 -5.78 -27.58 -29.21
C GLU A 435 -5.54 -26.49 -30.27
N ASN A 436 -6.53 -25.60 -30.43
CA ASN A 436 -6.54 -24.61 -31.52
C ASN A 436 -6.67 -23.17 -31.03
N ARG A 437 -6.62 -22.91 -29.72
CA ARG A 437 -6.80 -21.57 -29.14
C ARG A 437 -6.27 -21.45 -27.73
N ILE A 438 -6.02 -20.23 -27.32
CA ILE A 438 -5.68 -19.85 -25.96
C ILE A 438 -6.85 -19.04 -25.36
N ASN A 439 -7.37 -19.53 -24.23
CA ASN A 439 -8.39 -18.80 -23.50
C ASN A 439 -7.72 -17.88 -22.47
N ASN A 440 -8.07 -16.62 -22.51
CA ASN A 440 -7.58 -15.58 -21.61
C ASN A 440 -8.47 -15.52 -20.34
N TYR A 441 -7.87 -15.80 -19.19
CA TYR A 441 -8.52 -15.81 -17.88
C TYR A 441 -8.24 -14.56 -17.03
N LEU A 442 -7.71 -13.48 -17.63
CA LEU A 442 -7.62 -12.20 -16.94
C LEU A 442 -9.03 -11.74 -16.50
N PRO A 443 -9.25 -11.33 -15.24
CA PRO A 443 -10.52 -10.74 -14.81
C PRO A 443 -10.91 -9.52 -15.64
N VAL A 444 -12.20 -9.37 -15.95
CA VAL A 444 -12.68 -8.28 -16.83
C VAL A 444 -12.38 -6.90 -16.25
N ASN A 445 -12.46 -6.77 -14.91
CA ASN A 445 -12.17 -5.53 -14.19
C ASN A 445 -10.68 -5.13 -14.17
N LEU A 446 -9.78 -6.05 -14.55
CA LEU A 446 -8.34 -5.78 -14.69
C LEU A 446 -7.93 -5.45 -16.12
N ARG A 447 -8.88 -5.52 -17.06
CA ARG A 447 -8.62 -5.22 -18.47
C ARG A 447 -8.21 -3.77 -18.66
N ILE A 448 -7.11 -3.55 -19.39
CA ILE A 448 -6.75 -2.19 -19.82
C ILE A 448 -7.71 -1.74 -20.95
N LEU A 449 -8.17 -0.50 -20.80
CA LEU A 449 -9.00 0.16 -21.80
C LEU A 449 -8.12 0.96 -22.75
N LYS A 450 -8.69 1.34 -23.89
CA LYS A 450 -7.98 2.15 -24.88
C LYS A 450 -7.60 3.51 -24.34
#